data_9035721175aa5ffe8a89dfb700681937
#
_entry.id   9035721175aa5ffe8a89dfb700681937
#
_cell.length_a   1.000
_cell.length_b   1.000
_cell.length_c   1.000
_cell.angle_alpha   90.00
_cell.angle_beta   90.00
_cell.angle_gamma   90.00
#
_symmetry.space_group_name_H-M   'P 1'
#
loop_
_entity.id
_entity.type
_entity.pdbx_description
1 polymer ?
#
loop_
_entity_poly.entity_id
_entity_poly.type
_entity_poly.pdbx_seq_one_letter_code
_entity_poly.pdbx_strand_id
1 'polypeptide(L)'
;MERVYNFSAGPAVLPVPVLEKVQRELLSYNGSGMSVMELSHRSELFQNILDDAESLIRELMEIPENYKVLFLQGGASLQFDMVPMNLANGKKAAYVNTGSWAKKAISEAKKIQGVEVEVIASSEDRNFSYIPEIPTVSSDAAYLHVTTNNTIEGTAMFDVPDSAVPVVADMSSNILSSVYDVKKFGLIYAGAQKNIGPAGLTLVIVREDLIGQVEGLPSMLDFKVQAENDSMYNTPPTFAIYVAKLVFEWIKEQGGVAGIEALNRKKAALLYDYIDQSDFFSSPVEPSARSLTNVPFVTNSAEFDKAFVKEAEANGFENLKGHRSVGGMRASLYNAFPIEGVEALIAFMEKFGKCKKRGRSTCLISKRLMLSQKKA
;
A
#
# COMPACT_ATOMS: atom_id res chain seq x y z
N MET A 1 -0.19 -27.76 -2.09
CA MET A 1 0.99 -27.08 -2.70
C MET A 1 1.59 -26.19 -1.63
N GLU A 2 2.89 -26.27 -1.37
CA GLU A 2 3.54 -25.42 -0.39
C GLU A 2 3.80 -24.04 -1.01
N ARG A 3 3.36 -22.97 -0.35
CA ARG A 3 3.56 -21.60 -0.83
C ARG A 3 4.88 -21.03 -0.28
N VAL A 4 5.61 -20.29 -1.12
CA VAL A 4 6.78 -19.53 -0.71
C VAL A 4 6.40 -18.30 0.14
N TYR A 5 7.32 -17.77 0.93
CA TYR A 5 7.15 -16.48 1.58
C TYR A 5 7.46 -15.35 0.60
N ASN A 6 6.40 -14.71 0.10
CA ASN A 6 6.51 -13.66 -0.90
C ASN A 6 6.52 -12.27 -0.24
N PHE A 7 7.68 -11.62 -0.20
CA PHE A 7 7.90 -10.27 0.35
C PHE A 7 7.74 -9.16 -0.69
N SER A 8 7.04 -9.41 -1.79
CA SER A 8 6.86 -8.43 -2.86
C SER A 8 6.23 -7.13 -2.35
N ALA A 9 6.75 -6.01 -2.82
CA ALA A 9 6.23 -4.68 -2.50
C ALA A 9 4.98 -4.28 -3.30
N GLY A 10 4.57 -5.12 -4.24
CA GLY A 10 3.38 -4.96 -5.07
C GLY A 10 3.62 -5.43 -6.52
N PRO A 11 2.74 -6.30 -7.06
CA PRO A 11 1.61 -6.92 -6.37
C PRO A 11 2.03 -7.75 -5.17
N ALA A 12 1.27 -7.62 -4.08
CA ALA A 12 1.57 -8.27 -2.81
C ALA A 12 0.87 -9.62 -2.66
N VAL A 13 1.23 -10.33 -1.59
CA VAL A 13 0.54 -11.56 -1.19
C VAL A 13 -0.94 -11.27 -0.86
N LEU A 14 -1.83 -12.14 -1.29
CA LEU A 14 -3.26 -12.12 -0.95
C LEU A 14 -3.58 -13.16 0.14
N PRO A 15 -4.63 -12.95 0.95
CA PRO A 15 -5.06 -13.94 1.94
C PRO A 15 -5.40 -15.28 1.28
N VAL A 16 -4.90 -16.38 1.83
CA VAL A 16 -5.16 -17.71 1.27
C VAL A 16 -6.66 -18.04 1.22
N PRO A 17 -7.47 -17.76 2.27
CA PRO A 17 -8.92 -18.00 2.21
C PRO A 17 -9.62 -17.26 1.07
N VAL A 18 -9.17 -16.02 0.75
CA VAL A 18 -9.68 -15.24 -0.39
C VAL A 18 -9.37 -15.94 -1.70
N LEU A 19 -8.12 -16.38 -1.90
CA LEU A 19 -7.72 -17.08 -3.12
C LEU A 19 -8.47 -18.40 -3.30
N GLU A 20 -8.70 -19.13 -2.22
CA GLU A 20 -9.49 -20.38 -2.23
C GLU A 20 -10.96 -20.11 -2.58
N LYS A 21 -11.56 -19.03 -2.07
CA LYS A 21 -12.93 -18.62 -2.42
C LYS A 21 -13.01 -18.23 -3.90
N VAL A 22 -12.07 -17.43 -4.39
CA VAL A 22 -11.96 -17.07 -5.82
C VAL A 22 -11.85 -18.33 -6.70
N GLN A 23 -11.02 -19.30 -6.29
CA GLN A 23 -10.86 -20.56 -7.03
C GLN A 23 -12.18 -21.37 -7.10
N ARG A 24 -12.93 -21.43 -5.99
CA ARG A 24 -14.23 -22.15 -5.97
C ARG A 24 -15.28 -21.48 -6.82
N GLU A 25 -15.30 -20.15 -6.87
CA GLU A 25 -16.32 -19.36 -7.57
C GLU A 25 -15.90 -18.98 -9.01
N LEU A 26 -14.70 -19.38 -9.44
CA LEU A 26 -14.12 -18.92 -10.71
C LEU A 26 -14.97 -19.27 -11.93
N LEU A 27 -15.60 -20.42 -11.98
CA LEU A 27 -16.46 -20.85 -13.09
C LEU A 27 -17.94 -20.52 -12.88
N SER A 28 -18.37 -20.31 -11.63
CA SER A 28 -19.78 -20.06 -11.34
C SER A 28 -19.92 -19.26 -10.04
N TYR A 29 -20.04 -17.93 -10.19
CA TYR A 29 -20.27 -17.05 -9.05
C TYR A 29 -21.68 -17.27 -8.49
N ASN A 30 -21.78 -17.61 -7.20
CA ASN A 30 -23.05 -17.87 -6.51
C ASN A 30 -24.00 -18.80 -7.27
N GLY A 31 -23.48 -19.78 -7.98
CA GLY A 31 -24.30 -20.74 -8.73
C GLY A 31 -24.94 -20.19 -10.02
N SER A 32 -24.54 -19.01 -10.47
CA SER A 32 -25.07 -18.35 -11.68
C SER A 32 -24.72 -19.05 -12.99
N GLY A 33 -23.74 -19.97 -12.97
CA GLY A 33 -23.19 -20.57 -14.19
C GLY A 33 -22.25 -19.65 -14.97
N MET A 34 -21.90 -18.48 -14.44
CA MET A 34 -20.99 -17.51 -15.04
C MET A 34 -19.88 -17.13 -14.08
N SER A 35 -18.68 -16.94 -14.59
CA SER A 35 -17.57 -16.33 -13.85
C SER A 35 -17.86 -14.85 -13.61
N VAL A 36 -17.33 -14.28 -12.50
CA VAL A 36 -17.36 -12.81 -12.30
C VAL A 36 -16.73 -12.05 -13.46
N MET A 37 -15.73 -12.65 -14.13
CA MET A 37 -15.09 -12.05 -15.33
C MET A 37 -16.03 -11.94 -16.54
N GLU A 38 -17.13 -12.68 -16.57
CA GLU A 38 -18.13 -12.73 -17.65
C GLU A 38 -19.40 -11.94 -17.30
N LEU A 39 -19.54 -11.49 -16.03
CA LEU A 39 -20.73 -10.72 -15.62
C LEU A 39 -20.75 -9.36 -16.30
N SER A 40 -21.92 -9.01 -16.84
CA SER A 40 -22.17 -7.62 -17.22
C SER A 40 -22.07 -6.72 -15.99
N HIS A 41 -21.32 -5.63 -16.07
CA HIS A 41 -21.26 -4.64 -14.99
C HIS A 41 -22.60 -3.93 -14.73
N ARG A 42 -23.60 -4.12 -15.61
CA ARG A 42 -24.98 -3.62 -15.46
C ARG A 42 -25.94 -4.69 -14.92
N SER A 43 -25.44 -5.88 -14.60
CA SER A 43 -26.26 -6.93 -13.99
C SER A 43 -26.44 -6.69 -12.49
N GLU A 44 -27.58 -7.14 -11.94
CA GLU A 44 -27.84 -7.13 -10.51
C GLU A 44 -26.75 -7.89 -9.71
N LEU A 45 -26.24 -9.00 -10.27
CA LEU A 45 -25.15 -9.76 -9.64
C LEU A 45 -23.89 -8.92 -9.44
N PHE A 46 -23.51 -8.12 -10.44
CA PHE A 46 -22.34 -7.26 -10.29
C PHE A 46 -22.63 -6.03 -9.42
N GLN A 47 -23.83 -5.45 -9.53
CA GLN A 47 -24.25 -4.36 -8.66
C GLN A 47 -24.11 -4.75 -7.19
N ASN A 48 -24.60 -5.94 -6.81
CA ASN A 48 -24.45 -6.46 -5.45
C ASN A 48 -22.98 -6.60 -5.02
N ILE A 49 -22.08 -6.99 -5.93
CA ILE A 49 -20.62 -7.04 -5.62
C ILE A 49 -20.08 -5.63 -5.33
N LEU A 50 -20.48 -4.64 -6.12
CA LEU A 50 -20.00 -3.27 -5.97
C LEU A 50 -20.56 -2.64 -4.68
N ASP A 51 -21.86 -2.79 -4.43
CA ASP A 51 -22.52 -2.27 -3.24
C ASP A 51 -21.95 -2.87 -1.95
N ASP A 52 -21.72 -4.19 -1.94
CA ASP A 52 -21.06 -4.87 -0.82
C ASP A 52 -19.62 -4.37 -0.62
N ALA A 53 -18.86 -4.19 -1.70
CA ALA A 53 -17.50 -3.68 -1.61
C ALA A 53 -17.46 -2.26 -1.04
N GLU A 54 -18.37 -1.39 -1.49
CA GLU A 54 -18.48 -0.03 -0.97
C GLU A 54 -18.93 -0.03 0.50
N SER A 55 -19.95 -0.79 0.84
CA SER A 55 -20.45 -0.90 2.21
C SER A 55 -19.36 -1.39 3.18
N LEU A 56 -18.60 -2.42 2.79
CA LEU A 56 -17.52 -2.98 3.60
C LEU A 56 -16.37 -1.99 3.81
N ILE A 57 -15.92 -1.30 2.77
CA ILE A 57 -14.82 -0.33 2.93
C ILE A 57 -15.27 0.89 3.74
N ARG A 58 -16.54 1.32 3.61
CA ARG A 58 -17.11 2.37 4.46
C ARG A 58 -17.12 1.96 5.93
N GLU A 59 -17.54 0.74 6.23
CA GLU A 59 -17.52 0.19 7.60
C GLU A 59 -16.10 0.09 8.14
N LEU A 60 -15.18 -0.52 7.37
CA LEU A 60 -13.80 -0.76 7.81
C LEU A 60 -12.99 0.51 8.09
N MET A 61 -13.24 1.58 7.36
CA MET A 61 -12.53 2.84 7.50
C MET A 61 -13.36 3.96 8.17
N GLU A 62 -14.58 3.64 8.63
CA GLU A 62 -15.52 4.61 9.22
C GLU A 62 -15.72 5.84 8.33
N ILE A 63 -15.91 5.62 7.00
CA ILE A 63 -16.01 6.68 6.00
C ILE A 63 -17.35 7.43 6.21
N PRO A 64 -17.34 8.76 6.44
CA PRO A 64 -18.57 9.54 6.60
C PRO A 64 -19.42 9.55 5.33
N GLU A 65 -20.74 9.81 5.49
CA GLU A 65 -21.69 9.84 4.36
C GLU A 65 -21.37 10.91 3.30
N ASN A 66 -20.76 12.02 3.72
CA ASN A 66 -20.36 13.12 2.85
C ASN A 66 -19.06 12.87 2.07
N TYR A 67 -18.66 11.60 1.92
CA TYR A 67 -17.58 11.17 1.04
C TYR A 67 -18.10 10.23 -0.02
N LYS A 68 -17.58 10.34 -1.24
CA LYS A 68 -17.76 9.35 -2.31
C LYS A 68 -16.62 8.34 -2.28
N VAL A 69 -16.96 7.08 -2.51
CA VAL A 69 -16.02 5.98 -2.67
C VAL A 69 -16.03 5.60 -4.15
N LEU A 70 -14.87 5.69 -4.81
CA LEU A 70 -14.76 5.44 -6.24
C LEU A 70 -13.83 4.26 -6.50
N PHE A 71 -14.27 3.35 -7.37
CA PHE A 71 -13.52 2.17 -7.81
C PHE A 71 -13.01 2.41 -9.23
N LEU A 72 -11.83 3.02 -9.34
CA LEU A 72 -11.26 3.51 -10.59
C LEU A 72 -10.19 2.56 -11.16
N GLN A 73 -9.58 2.96 -12.27
CA GLN A 73 -8.49 2.28 -12.95
C GLN A 73 -7.26 3.20 -13.00
N GLY A 74 -6.14 2.71 -13.54
CA GLY A 74 -4.92 3.51 -13.76
C GLY A 74 -3.92 3.52 -12.60
N GLY A 75 -4.25 2.94 -11.44
CA GLY A 75 -3.39 2.90 -10.27
C GLY A 75 -3.18 4.28 -9.63
N ALA A 76 -2.36 4.33 -8.59
CA ALA A 76 -1.95 5.60 -7.97
C ALA A 76 -1.27 6.56 -8.96
N SER A 77 -0.63 6.03 -10.00
CA SER A 77 0.05 6.86 -11.00
C SER A 77 -0.91 7.76 -11.76
N LEU A 78 -2.11 7.29 -12.08
CA LEU A 78 -3.13 8.15 -12.71
C LEU A 78 -3.68 9.19 -11.72
N GLN A 79 -3.70 8.88 -10.43
CA GLN A 79 -4.13 9.85 -9.41
C GLN A 79 -3.15 11.01 -9.25
N PHE A 80 -1.87 10.84 -9.59
CA PHE A 80 -0.90 11.94 -9.62
C PHE A 80 -1.29 13.04 -10.61
N ASP A 81 -2.04 12.67 -11.66
CA ASP A 81 -2.58 13.61 -12.65
C ASP A 81 -4.01 14.03 -12.28
N MET A 82 -4.88 13.08 -11.94
CA MET A 82 -6.29 13.36 -11.65
C MET A 82 -6.49 14.30 -10.46
N VAL A 83 -5.72 14.13 -9.39
CA VAL A 83 -5.83 14.99 -8.20
C VAL A 83 -5.58 16.46 -8.54
N PRO A 84 -4.44 16.87 -9.11
CA PRO A 84 -4.23 18.28 -9.46
C PRO A 84 -5.21 18.77 -10.53
N MET A 85 -5.63 17.95 -11.48
CA MET A 85 -6.63 18.32 -12.50
C MET A 85 -7.98 18.66 -11.88
N ASN A 86 -8.44 17.90 -10.88
CA ASN A 86 -9.75 18.07 -10.26
C ASN A 86 -9.78 19.09 -9.12
N LEU A 87 -8.67 19.29 -8.41
CA LEU A 87 -8.65 20.07 -7.16
C LEU A 87 -7.91 21.40 -7.24
N ALA A 88 -6.90 21.55 -8.11
CA ALA A 88 -6.05 22.73 -8.06
C ALA A 88 -6.79 24.03 -8.48
N ASN A 89 -7.64 23.96 -9.50
CA ASN A 89 -8.49 25.08 -9.95
C ASN A 89 -7.75 26.45 -10.02
N GLY A 90 -6.55 26.45 -10.60
CA GLY A 90 -5.72 27.66 -10.72
C GLY A 90 -5.01 28.12 -9.45
N LYS A 91 -5.14 27.37 -8.35
CA LYS A 91 -4.44 27.61 -7.07
C LYS A 91 -3.16 26.80 -6.97
N LYS A 92 -2.35 27.09 -5.95
CA LYS A 92 -1.17 26.30 -5.60
C LYS A 92 -1.57 24.94 -5.04
N ALA A 93 -0.77 23.92 -5.36
CA ALA A 93 -0.82 22.61 -4.73
C ALA A 93 0.43 22.43 -3.85
N ALA A 94 0.22 22.28 -2.54
CA ALA A 94 1.29 22.05 -1.57
C ALA A 94 1.62 20.57 -1.45
N TYR A 95 2.90 20.21 -1.42
CA TYR A 95 3.39 18.85 -1.33
C TYR A 95 4.43 18.67 -0.24
N VAL A 96 4.39 17.50 0.41
CA VAL A 96 5.47 17.03 1.29
C VAL A 96 6.27 15.96 0.55
N ASN A 97 7.57 16.21 0.37
CA ASN A 97 8.47 15.28 -0.33
C ASN A 97 9.14 14.32 0.66
N THR A 98 8.56 13.15 0.84
CA THR A 98 9.05 12.12 1.78
C THR A 98 9.59 10.86 1.12
N GLY A 99 9.71 10.84 -0.22
CA GLY A 99 10.23 9.68 -0.91
C GLY A 99 9.98 9.67 -2.41
N SER A 100 10.36 8.58 -3.04
CA SER A 100 10.31 8.40 -4.50
C SER A 100 8.90 8.55 -5.07
N TRP A 101 7.86 8.11 -4.35
CA TRP A 101 6.47 8.23 -4.81
C TRP A 101 5.95 9.66 -4.66
N ALA A 102 6.28 10.34 -3.57
CA ALA A 102 6.01 11.76 -3.40
C ALA A 102 6.67 12.60 -4.51
N LYS A 103 7.94 12.31 -4.84
CA LYS A 103 8.65 12.96 -5.98
C LYS A 103 7.94 12.76 -7.31
N LYS A 104 7.39 11.57 -7.56
CA LYS A 104 6.61 11.31 -8.77
C LYS A 104 5.32 12.11 -8.80
N ALA A 105 4.55 12.13 -7.70
CA ALA A 105 3.33 12.92 -7.61
C ALA A 105 3.62 14.42 -7.88
N ILE A 106 4.68 14.96 -7.28
CA ILE A 106 5.17 16.32 -7.52
C ILE A 106 5.52 16.54 -9.00
N SER A 107 6.22 15.56 -9.59
CA SER A 107 6.66 15.67 -11.00
C SER A 107 5.49 15.67 -11.97
N GLU A 108 4.47 14.83 -11.73
CA GLU A 108 3.29 14.79 -12.60
C GLU A 108 2.42 16.04 -12.41
N ALA A 109 2.18 16.47 -11.16
CA ALA A 109 1.42 17.69 -10.91
C ALA A 109 2.02 18.95 -11.61
N LYS A 110 3.36 19.04 -11.69
CA LYS A 110 4.05 20.12 -12.41
C LYS A 110 3.81 20.14 -13.93
N LYS A 111 3.34 19.03 -14.51
CA LYS A 111 3.01 18.94 -15.94
C LYS A 111 1.59 19.40 -16.25
N ILE A 112 0.73 19.51 -15.24
CA ILE A 112 -0.66 19.93 -15.42
C ILE A 112 -0.68 21.44 -15.60
N GLN A 113 -1.22 21.87 -16.73
CA GLN A 113 -1.30 23.29 -17.09
C GLN A 113 -2.13 24.07 -16.05
N GLY A 114 -1.62 25.19 -15.58
CA GLY A 114 -2.29 26.06 -14.62
C GLY A 114 -2.15 25.62 -13.16
N VAL A 115 -1.37 24.57 -12.86
CA VAL A 115 -1.07 24.13 -11.50
C VAL A 115 0.31 24.64 -11.07
N GLU A 116 0.36 25.45 -10.03
CA GLU A 116 1.61 25.82 -9.36
C GLU A 116 1.87 24.82 -8.22
N VAL A 117 3.06 24.20 -8.20
CA VAL A 117 3.43 23.19 -7.20
C VAL A 117 4.47 23.77 -6.24
N GLU A 118 4.15 23.76 -4.95
CA GLU A 118 5.03 24.16 -3.87
C GLU A 118 5.42 22.96 -3.01
N VAL A 119 6.71 22.69 -2.84
CA VAL A 119 7.22 21.68 -1.90
C VAL A 119 7.51 22.37 -0.58
N ILE A 120 6.62 22.18 0.41
CA ILE A 120 6.68 22.89 1.69
C ILE A 120 7.56 22.21 2.75
N ALA A 121 7.82 20.92 2.60
CA ALA A 121 8.73 20.16 3.46
C ALA A 121 9.33 19.00 2.68
N SER A 122 10.55 18.60 3.04
CA SER A 122 11.26 17.47 2.41
C SER A 122 12.22 16.81 3.38
N SER A 123 12.34 15.49 3.31
CA SER A 123 13.38 14.70 4.01
C SER A 123 14.47 14.18 3.07
N GLU A 124 14.61 14.76 1.89
CA GLU A 124 15.60 14.38 0.87
C GLU A 124 17.06 14.57 1.36
N ASP A 125 17.29 15.53 2.23
CA ASP A 125 18.59 15.84 2.85
C ASP A 125 19.23 14.64 3.56
N ARG A 126 18.39 13.72 4.09
CA ARG A 126 18.81 12.47 4.74
C ARG A 126 18.27 11.22 4.04
N ASN A 127 18.20 11.25 2.71
CA ASN A 127 17.72 10.14 1.88
C ASN A 127 16.35 9.61 2.30
N PHE A 128 15.46 10.48 2.75
CA PHE A 128 14.09 10.13 3.18
C PHE A 128 14.03 9.14 4.34
N SER A 129 15.01 9.17 5.25
CA SER A 129 15.06 8.27 6.42
C SER A 129 14.14 8.70 7.58
N TYR A 130 13.47 9.86 7.47
CA TYR A 130 12.59 10.42 8.50
C TYR A 130 11.38 11.13 7.87
N ILE A 131 10.41 11.47 8.70
CA ILE A 131 9.28 12.34 8.31
C ILE A 131 9.61 13.77 8.76
N PRO A 132 9.63 14.74 7.83
CA PRO A 132 9.96 16.12 8.18
C PRO A 132 8.82 16.79 8.95
N GLU A 133 9.14 17.79 9.76
CA GLU A 133 8.13 18.68 10.31
C GLU A 133 7.41 19.42 9.16
N ILE A 134 6.08 19.44 9.19
CA ILE A 134 5.26 20.04 8.15
C ILE A 134 4.83 21.43 8.63
N PRO A 135 5.25 22.51 7.98
CA PRO A 135 4.86 23.85 8.34
C PRO A 135 3.37 24.09 8.07
N THR A 136 2.81 25.13 8.66
CA THR A 136 1.44 25.55 8.36
C THR A 136 1.28 25.83 6.86
N VAL A 137 0.29 25.18 6.26
CA VAL A 137 -0.03 25.37 4.85
C VAL A 137 -0.78 26.69 4.66
N SER A 138 -0.40 27.46 3.64
CA SER A 138 -1.11 28.69 3.31
C SER A 138 -2.55 28.40 2.89
N SER A 139 -3.50 29.21 3.33
CA SER A 139 -4.94 29.07 3.02
C SER A 139 -5.28 29.35 1.54
N ASP A 140 -4.34 29.87 0.76
CA ASP A 140 -4.47 30.07 -0.69
C ASP A 140 -4.14 28.81 -1.50
N ALA A 141 -3.55 27.79 -0.87
CA ALA A 141 -3.35 26.49 -1.51
C ALA A 141 -4.69 25.76 -1.73
N ALA A 142 -4.75 24.98 -2.81
CA ALA A 142 -5.91 24.14 -3.09
C ALA A 142 -5.97 22.91 -2.15
N TYR A 143 -4.82 22.33 -1.88
CA TYR A 143 -4.68 21.15 -1.02
C TYR A 143 -3.23 20.97 -0.55
N LEU A 144 -3.08 20.11 0.47
CA LEU A 144 -1.80 19.55 0.91
C LEU A 144 -1.72 18.08 0.54
N HIS A 145 -0.72 17.70 -0.26
CA HIS A 145 -0.49 16.30 -0.62
C HIS A 145 0.58 15.65 0.27
N VAL A 146 0.25 14.48 0.82
CA VAL A 146 1.16 13.65 1.61
C VAL A 146 1.17 12.21 1.09
N THR A 147 2.30 11.51 1.25
CA THR A 147 2.43 10.07 1.05
C THR A 147 2.57 9.43 2.42
N THR A 148 1.50 8.80 2.90
CA THR A 148 1.45 8.32 4.29
C THR A 148 2.35 7.13 4.56
N ASN A 149 2.76 6.39 3.53
CA ASN A 149 3.75 5.32 3.64
C ASN A 149 4.62 5.23 2.38
N ASN A 150 5.91 5.42 2.53
CA ASN A 150 6.88 5.37 1.45
C ASN A 150 7.40 3.93 1.27
N THR A 151 6.85 3.23 0.30
CA THR A 151 7.13 1.81 0.03
C THR A 151 8.60 1.50 -0.23
N ILE A 152 9.34 2.44 -0.80
CA ILE A 152 10.75 2.28 -1.21
C ILE A 152 11.66 2.58 -0.03
N GLU A 153 11.45 3.70 0.63
CA GLU A 153 12.27 4.21 1.70
C GLU A 153 11.93 3.58 3.06
N GLY A 154 10.72 3.07 3.22
CA GLY A 154 10.27 2.40 4.45
C GLY A 154 9.85 3.35 5.56
N THR A 155 9.52 4.60 5.23
CA THR A 155 9.01 5.57 6.19
C THR A 155 7.49 5.67 6.16
N ALA A 156 6.87 5.93 7.30
CA ALA A 156 5.42 6.10 7.45
C ALA A 156 5.08 7.32 8.31
N MET A 157 3.99 7.98 7.94
CA MET A 157 3.37 9.09 8.66
C MET A 157 2.09 8.58 9.31
N PHE A 158 2.09 8.42 10.63
CA PHE A 158 0.91 7.98 11.39
C PHE A 158 0.06 9.16 11.85
N ASP A 159 0.69 10.29 12.15
CA ASP A 159 0.03 11.52 12.54
C ASP A 159 -0.14 12.42 11.31
N VAL A 160 -1.38 12.61 10.90
CA VAL A 160 -1.72 13.50 9.79
C VAL A 160 -1.73 14.92 10.29
N PRO A 161 -1.03 15.86 9.62
CA PRO A 161 -0.99 17.24 10.07
C PRO A 161 -2.38 17.90 10.00
N ASP A 162 -2.70 18.71 10.99
CA ASP A 162 -3.84 19.61 10.88
C ASP A 162 -3.54 20.66 9.80
N SER A 163 -4.50 20.88 8.91
CA SER A 163 -4.31 21.76 7.75
C SER A 163 -5.54 22.63 7.54
N ALA A 164 -5.31 23.90 7.19
CA ALA A 164 -6.37 24.83 6.81
C ALA A 164 -6.96 24.50 5.43
N VAL A 165 -6.29 23.66 4.64
CA VAL A 165 -6.71 23.21 3.32
C VAL A 165 -6.91 21.69 3.32
N PRO A 166 -7.70 21.12 2.38
CA PRO A 166 -7.88 19.68 2.29
C PRO A 166 -6.56 18.91 2.20
N VAL A 167 -6.41 17.86 3.01
CA VAL A 167 -5.27 16.94 2.92
C VAL A 167 -5.59 15.85 1.90
N VAL A 168 -4.72 15.66 0.93
CA VAL A 168 -4.75 14.58 -0.07
C VAL A 168 -3.69 13.55 0.30
N ALA A 169 -4.07 12.29 0.42
CA ALA A 169 -3.16 11.24 0.84
C ALA A 169 -3.01 10.12 -0.20
N ASP A 170 -1.76 9.83 -0.58
CA ASP A 170 -1.40 8.53 -1.15
C ASP A 170 -1.27 7.51 -0.01
N MET A 171 -2.27 6.64 0.11
CA MET A 171 -2.27 5.54 1.06
C MET A 171 -2.02 4.18 0.41
N SER A 172 -1.50 4.12 -0.81
CA SER A 172 -1.38 2.88 -1.58
C SER A 172 -0.71 1.74 -0.81
N SER A 173 0.27 2.03 0.05
CA SER A 173 1.02 0.99 0.76
C SER A 173 0.67 0.80 2.23
N ASN A 174 -0.28 1.58 2.77
CA ASN A 174 -0.71 1.44 4.16
C ASN A 174 -2.23 1.61 4.38
N ILE A 175 -3.03 1.77 3.34
CA ILE A 175 -4.49 1.71 3.48
C ILE A 175 -4.88 0.39 4.14
N LEU A 176 -5.84 0.42 5.07
CA LEU A 176 -6.31 -0.76 5.83
C LEU A 176 -5.22 -1.46 6.68
N SER A 177 -4.03 -0.88 6.81
CA SER A 177 -2.96 -1.46 7.65
C SER A 177 -2.87 -0.85 9.04
N SER A 178 -3.44 0.33 9.20
CA SER A 178 -3.52 1.10 10.45
C SER A 178 -4.80 1.92 10.45
N VAL A 179 -5.29 2.25 11.63
CA VAL A 179 -6.48 3.11 11.81
C VAL A 179 -6.10 4.55 11.51
N TYR A 180 -6.84 5.17 10.59
CA TYR A 180 -6.77 6.59 10.30
C TYR A 180 -8.17 7.21 10.41
N ASP A 181 -8.26 8.40 10.99
CA ASP A 181 -9.51 9.18 10.94
C ASP A 181 -9.66 9.79 9.54
N VAL A 182 -10.59 9.23 8.75
CA VAL A 182 -10.87 9.67 7.38
C VAL A 182 -11.28 11.14 7.32
N LYS A 183 -11.86 11.69 8.39
CA LYS A 183 -12.28 13.10 8.46
C LYS A 183 -11.13 14.09 8.35
N LYS A 184 -9.91 13.66 8.66
CA LYS A 184 -8.69 14.48 8.48
C LYS A 184 -8.29 14.68 7.02
N PHE A 185 -8.90 13.93 6.08
CA PHE A 185 -8.55 13.97 4.68
C PHE A 185 -9.66 14.57 3.83
N GLY A 186 -9.31 15.37 2.85
CA GLY A 186 -10.21 15.75 1.78
C GLY A 186 -10.30 14.66 0.70
N LEU A 187 -9.17 13.97 0.45
CA LEU A 187 -9.12 12.88 -0.51
C LEU A 187 -8.04 11.85 -0.10
N ILE A 188 -8.41 10.58 -0.19
CA ILE A 188 -7.48 9.44 -0.05
C ILE A 188 -7.51 8.67 -1.37
N TYR A 189 -6.35 8.25 -1.89
CA TYR A 189 -6.29 7.30 -2.98
C TYR A 189 -5.31 6.16 -2.69
N ALA A 190 -5.57 5.00 -3.29
CA ALA A 190 -4.76 3.81 -3.10
C ALA A 190 -4.81 2.87 -4.31
N GLY A 191 -3.65 2.47 -4.82
CA GLY A 191 -3.56 1.34 -5.74
C GLY A 191 -3.83 0.03 -5.01
N ALA A 192 -4.75 -0.79 -5.53
CA ALA A 192 -5.26 -1.98 -4.85
C ALA A 192 -4.22 -3.09 -4.62
N GLN A 193 -3.19 -3.18 -5.46
CA GLN A 193 -2.26 -4.31 -5.56
C GLN A 193 -1.39 -4.56 -4.31
N LYS A 194 -1.61 -3.85 -3.22
CA LYS A 194 -0.86 -4.01 -1.96
C LYS A 194 -1.73 -4.64 -0.86
N ASN A 195 -2.69 -3.88 -0.32
CA ASN A 195 -3.54 -4.35 0.78
C ASN A 195 -5.00 -4.61 0.39
N ILE A 196 -5.47 -4.13 -0.76
CA ILE A 196 -6.89 -4.17 -1.14
C ILE A 196 -7.21 -5.40 -1.98
N GLY A 197 -6.34 -5.73 -2.96
CA GLY A 197 -6.67 -6.81 -3.91
C GLY A 197 -5.64 -6.92 -5.03
N PRO A 198 -6.04 -7.38 -6.23
CA PRO A 198 -5.14 -7.49 -7.37
C PRO A 198 -4.85 -6.12 -8.01
N ALA A 199 -3.82 -6.08 -8.87
CA ALA A 199 -3.56 -4.91 -9.71
C ALA A 199 -4.74 -4.64 -10.67
N GLY A 200 -4.91 -3.36 -11.05
CA GLY A 200 -5.93 -2.92 -11.99
C GLY A 200 -7.06 -2.09 -11.37
N LEU A 201 -7.22 -2.15 -10.06
CA LEU A 201 -8.17 -1.33 -9.30
C LEU A 201 -7.43 -0.21 -8.57
N THR A 202 -8.05 0.96 -8.52
CA THR A 202 -7.64 2.12 -7.71
C THR A 202 -8.83 2.56 -6.86
N LEU A 203 -8.65 2.58 -5.55
CA LEU A 203 -9.66 3.14 -4.64
C LEU A 203 -9.41 4.64 -4.46
N VAL A 204 -10.48 5.44 -4.57
CA VAL A 204 -10.47 6.86 -4.22
C VAL A 204 -11.62 7.14 -3.27
N ILE A 205 -11.30 7.78 -2.15
CA ILE A 205 -12.28 8.25 -1.16
C ILE A 205 -12.16 9.76 -1.16
N VAL A 206 -13.19 10.47 -1.61
CA VAL A 206 -13.15 11.92 -1.81
C VAL A 206 -14.35 12.60 -1.17
N ARG A 207 -14.11 13.69 -0.43
CA ARG A 207 -15.15 14.48 0.20
C ARG A 207 -15.98 15.21 -0.87
N GLU A 208 -17.29 15.20 -0.75
CA GLU A 208 -18.22 15.68 -1.77
C GLU A 208 -18.01 17.15 -2.18
N ASP A 209 -17.63 18.01 -1.23
CA ASP A 209 -17.35 19.43 -1.49
C ASP A 209 -16.14 19.68 -2.41
N LEU A 210 -15.31 18.66 -2.62
CA LEU A 210 -14.14 18.73 -3.50
C LEU A 210 -14.43 18.22 -4.92
N ILE A 211 -15.61 17.66 -5.16
CA ILE A 211 -16.01 17.12 -6.46
C ILE A 211 -16.60 18.25 -7.33
N GLY A 212 -16.16 18.31 -8.60
CA GLY A 212 -16.68 19.30 -9.58
C GLY A 212 -16.12 20.71 -9.38
N GLN A 213 -14.96 20.85 -8.73
CA GLN A 213 -14.29 22.15 -8.58
C GLN A 213 -13.70 22.70 -9.88
N VAL A 214 -13.46 21.83 -10.87
CA VAL A 214 -12.92 22.18 -12.19
C VAL A 214 -13.87 21.66 -13.25
N GLU A 215 -14.28 22.51 -14.19
CA GLU A 215 -15.14 22.16 -15.31
C GLU A 215 -14.34 21.77 -16.56
N GLY A 216 -14.98 20.98 -17.45
CA GLY A 216 -14.43 20.68 -18.78
C GLY A 216 -13.31 19.64 -18.78
N LEU A 217 -13.16 18.88 -17.72
CA LEU A 217 -12.23 17.76 -17.68
C LEU A 217 -12.68 16.61 -18.62
N PRO A 218 -11.75 15.82 -19.18
CA PRO A 218 -12.09 14.60 -19.88
C PRO A 218 -12.85 13.65 -18.95
N SER A 219 -13.98 13.11 -19.40
CA SER A 219 -14.92 12.34 -18.56
C SER A 219 -14.27 11.25 -17.72
N MET A 220 -13.28 10.53 -18.26
CA MET A 220 -12.59 9.46 -17.53
C MET A 220 -11.67 9.98 -16.40
N LEU A 221 -11.31 11.26 -16.44
CA LEU A 221 -10.40 11.91 -15.47
C LEU A 221 -11.16 12.84 -14.50
N ASP A 222 -12.48 12.94 -14.63
CA ASP A 222 -13.34 13.81 -13.84
C ASP A 222 -13.98 13.02 -12.70
N PHE A 223 -13.63 13.37 -11.45
CA PHE A 223 -14.24 12.74 -10.27
C PHE A 223 -15.76 12.95 -10.20
N LYS A 224 -16.28 14.05 -10.76
CA LYS A 224 -17.72 14.31 -10.80
C LYS A 224 -18.41 13.27 -11.69
N VAL A 225 -17.90 13.06 -12.90
CA VAL A 225 -18.45 12.07 -13.82
C VAL A 225 -18.40 10.67 -13.24
N GLN A 226 -17.29 10.31 -12.58
CA GLN A 226 -17.14 9.02 -11.92
C GLN A 226 -18.12 8.85 -10.74
N ALA A 227 -18.30 9.88 -9.93
CA ALA A 227 -19.21 9.86 -8.79
C ALA A 227 -20.70 9.80 -9.21
N GLU A 228 -21.09 10.55 -10.25
CA GLU A 228 -22.47 10.56 -10.79
C GLU A 228 -22.86 9.23 -11.46
N ASN A 229 -21.89 8.38 -11.77
CA ASN A 229 -22.07 7.07 -12.39
C ASN A 229 -21.64 5.90 -11.49
N ASP A 230 -21.48 6.09 -10.18
CA ASP A 230 -21.08 5.07 -9.21
C ASP A 230 -19.88 4.23 -9.69
N SER A 231 -18.87 4.92 -10.25
CA SER A 231 -17.65 4.32 -10.86
C SER A 231 -17.91 3.47 -12.12
N MET A 232 -19.12 3.47 -12.66
CA MET A 232 -19.54 2.68 -13.82
C MET A 232 -19.80 3.54 -15.06
N TYR A 233 -19.14 4.69 -15.18
CA TYR A 233 -19.16 5.48 -16.42
C TYR A 233 -18.73 4.64 -17.63
N ASN A 234 -17.72 3.80 -17.46
CA ASN A 234 -17.37 2.71 -18.37
C ASN A 234 -17.36 1.38 -17.59
N THR A 235 -17.07 0.27 -18.25
CA THR A 235 -16.93 -1.03 -17.59
C THR A 235 -15.79 -0.98 -16.56
N PRO A 236 -16.06 -1.13 -15.27
CA PRO A 236 -15.04 -1.10 -14.22
C PRO A 236 -14.24 -2.41 -14.19
N PRO A 237 -13.16 -2.52 -13.42
CA PRO A 237 -12.38 -3.75 -13.28
C PRO A 237 -13.12 -4.77 -12.38
N THR A 238 -14.19 -5.37 -12.94
CA THR A 238 -15.17 -6.20 -12.22
C THR A 238 -14.56 -7.28 -11.34
N PHE A 239 -13.62 -8.05 -11.87
CA PHE A 239 -12.97 -9.12 -11.12
C PHE A 239 -12.08 -8.58 -9.99
N ALA A 240 -11.42 -7.44 -10.19
CA ALA A 240 -10.61 -6.83 -9.14
C ALA A 240 -11.47 -6.26 -8.01
N ILE A 241 -12.65 -5.72 -8.31
CA ILE A 241 -13.63 -5.25 -7.30
C ILE A 241 -14.16 -6.45 -6.51
N TYR A 242 -14.50 -7.55 -7.18
CA TYR A 242 -14.91 -8.78 -6.50
C TYR A 242 -13.84 -9.30 -5.53
N VAL A 243 -12.58 -9.37 -5.96
CA VAL A 243 -11.50 -9.82 -5.07
C VAL A 243 -11.28 -8.84 -3.92
N ALA A 244 -11.39 -7.51 -4.18
CA ALA A 244 -11.31 -6.50 -3.14
C ALA A 244 -12.42 -6.67 -2.08
N LYS A 245 -13.66 -6.92 -2.50
CA LYS A 245 -14.78 -7.26 -1.61
C LYS A 245 -14.40 -8.43 -0.69
N LEU A 246 -13.86 -9.52 -1.24
CA LEU A 246 -13.45 -10.68 -0.45
C LEU A 246 -12.31 -10.37 0.52
N VAL A 247 -11.38 -9.48 0.15
CA VAL A 247 -10.33 -9.02 1.06
C VAL A 247 -10.92 -8.16 2.18
N PHE A 248 -11.89 -7.31 1.90
CA PHE A 248 -12.58 -6.51 2.91
C PHE A 248 -13.36 -7.41 3.90
N GLU A 249 -14.07 -8.44 3.40
CA GLU A 249 -14.71 -9.47 4.24
C GLU A 249 -13.67 -10.12 5.16
N TRP A 250 -12.53 -10.54 4.61
CA TRP A 250 -11.45 -11.14 5.38
C TRP A 250 -10.87 -10.18 6.43
N ILE A 251 -10.66 -8.90 6.12
CA ILE A 251 -10.20 -7.90 7.10
C ILE A 251 -11.20 -7.75 8.24
N LYS A 252 -12.49 -7.73 7.94
CA LYS A 252 -13.56 -7.69 8.94
C LYS A 252 -13.50 -8.90 9.88
N GLU A 253 -13.29 -10.10 9.34
CA GLU A 253 -13.10 -11.33 10.11
C GLU A 253 -11.84 -11.31 11.01
N GLN A 254 -10.80 -10.55 10.63
CA GLN A 254 -9.59 -10.36 11.44
C GLN A 254 -9.76 -9.34 12.58
N GLY A 255 -10.98 -8.86 12.85
CA GLY A 255 -11.26 -7.82 13.83
C GLY A 255 -11.16 -6.40 13.28
N GLY A 256 -11.39 -6.24 11.98
CA GLY A 256 -11.34 -4.97 11.28
C GLY A 256 -9.93 -4.40 11.16
N VAL A 257 -9.84 -3.12 10.83
CA VAL A 257 -8.54 -2.45 10.66
C VAL A 257 -7.73 -2.42 11.96
N ALA A 258 -8.39 -2.32 13.11
CA ALA A 258 -7.71 -2.34 14.41
C ALA A 258 -7.04 -3.69 14.69
N GLY A 259 -7.70 -4.81 14.36
CA GLY A 259 -7.11 -6.15 14.47
C GLY A 259 -5.92 -6.35 13.52
N ILE A 260 -6.06 -5.88 12.29
CA ILE A 260 -4.97 -5.89 11.30
C ILE A 260 -3.79 -5.01 11.78
N GLU A 261 -4.05 -3.82 12.31
CA GLU A 261 -2.98 -2.96 12.85
C GLU A 261 -2.21 -3.63 13.97
N ALA A 262 -2.91 -4.24 14.93
CA ALA A 262 -2.26 -4.97 16.02
C ALA A 262 -1.33 -6.08 15.49
N LEU A 263 -1.78 -6.84 14.48
CA LEU A 263 -0.96 -7.86 13.82
C LEU A 263 0.23 -7.24 13.07
N ASN A 264 0.02 -6.16 12.31
CA ASN A 264 1.08 -5.48 11.57
C ASN A 264 2.14 -4.90 12.51
N ARG A 265 1.74 -4.28 13.62
CA ARG A 265 2.68 -3.81 14.65
C ARG A 265 3.51 -4.95 15.24
N LYS A 266 2.89 -6.10 15.52
CA LYS A 266 3.61 -7.29 16.00
C LYS A 266 4.62 -7.79 14.97
N LYS A 267 4.23 -7.91 13.69
CA LYS A 267 5.13 -8.33 12.61
C LYS A 267 6.32 -7.39 12.43
N ALA A 268 6.04 -6.08 12.39
CA ALA A 268 7.08 -5.06 12.24
C ALA A 268 8.02 -5.04 13.44
N ALA A 269 7.50 -5.07 14.67
CA ALA A 269 8.30 -5.11 15.89
C ALA A 269 9.26 -6.29 15.91
N LEU A 270 8.78 -7.52 15.63
CA LEU A 270 9.65 -8.70 15.58
C LEU A 270 10.85 -8.51 14.66
N LEU A 271 10.65 -7.96 13.47
CA LEU A 271 11.73 -7.78 12.50
C LEU A 271 12.65 -6.62 12.88
N TYR A 272 12.11 -5.46 13.29
CA TYR A 272 12.92 -4.32 13.70
C TYR A 272 13.72 -4.59 14.97
N ASP A 273 13.15 -5.26 15.98
CA ASP A 273 13.84 -5.62 17.22
C ASP A 273 15.05 -6.52 16.92
N TYR A 274 14.89 -7.47 15.99
CA TYR A 274 16.02 -8.29 15.55
C TYR A 274 17.07 -7.46 14.82
N ILE A 275 16.68 -6.58 13.91
CA ILE A 275 17.61 -5.72 13.15
C ILE A 275 18.39 -4.80 14.11
N ASP A 276 17.71 -4.17 15.07
CA ASP A 276 18.31 -3.23 16.01
C ASP A 276 19.29 -3.89 16.99
N GLN A 277 19.10 -5.18 17.31
CA GLN A 277 20.00 -5.97 18.13
C GLN A 277 21.13 -6.63 17.31
N SER A 278 21.08 -6.53 15.99
CA SER A 278 22.05 -7.17 15.11
C SER A 278 23.30 -6.30 14.91
N ASP A 279 24.46 -6.90 15.02
CA ASP A 279 25.74 -6.30 14.61
C ASP A 279 26.08 -6.57 13.14
N PHE A 280 25.15 -7.19 12.38
CA PHE A 280 25.33 -7.57 10.98
C PHE A 280 24.29 -6.91 10.05
N PHE A 281 23.08 -6.66 10.53
CA PHE A 281 22.01 -5.98 9.81
C PHE A 281 21.70 -4.64 10.45
N SER A 282 21.27 -3.67 9.64
CA SER A 282 20.80 -2.38 10.10
C SER A 282 19.65 -1.86 9.23
N SER A 283 18.78 -1.02 9.79
CA SER A 283 17.77 -0.29 9.03
C SER A 283 18.24 1.14 8.76
N PRO A 284 18.07 1.66 7.54
CA PRO A 284 18.38 3.06 7.22
C PRO A 284 17.34 4.05 7.76
N VAL A 285 16.21 3.57 8.30
CA VAL A 285 15.06 4.39 8.71
C VAL A 285 15.12 4.72 10.19
N GLU A 286 14.90 5.99 10.51
CA GLU A 286 14.81 6.44 11.91
C GLU A 286 13.66 5.73 12.63
N PRO A 287 13.84 5.29 13.89
CA PRO A 287 12.82 4.51 14.61
C PRO A 287 11.44 5.16 14.66
N SER A 288 11.36 6.50 14.79
CA SER A 288 10.11 7.27 14.83
C SER A 288 9.33 7.29 13.51
N ALA A 289 10.01 6.99 12.39
CA ALA A 289 9.45 7.05 11.04
C ALA A 289 9.25 5.67 10.40
N ARG A 290 9.46 4.58 11.12
CA ARG A 290 9.45 3.22 10.56
C ARG A 290 8.07 2.78 10.08
N SER A 291 8.01 2.29 8.85
CA SER A 291 6.82 1.67 8.26
C SER A 291 6.49 0.34 8.93
N LEU A 292 5.20 0.05 9.13
CA LEU A 292 4.73 -1.27 9.58
C LEU A 292 4.67 -2.29 8.44
N THR A 293 4.62 -1.82 7.19
CA THR A 293 4.36 -2.66 6.01
C THR A 293 5.59 -2.86 5.12
N ASN A 294 6.56 -1.95 5.16
CA ASN A 294 7.75 -2.02 4.30
C ASN A 294 9.01 -1.78 5.13
N VAL A 295 9.73 -2.84 5.42
CA VAL A 295 10.93 -2.82 6.27
C VAL A 295 12.18 -2.93 5.41
N PRO A 296 12.86 -1.81 5.09
CA PRO A 296 14.16 -1.86 4.43
C PRO A 296 15.27 -2.18 5.44
N PHE A 297 16.22 -2.97 5.00
CA PHE A 297 17.42 -3.29 5.79
C PHE A 297 18.60 -3.60 4.88
N VAL A 298 19.81 -3.45 5.43
CA VAL A 298 21.07 -3.69 4.76
C VAL A 298 21.99 -4.53 5.64
N THR A 299 22.97 -5.18 5.04
CA THR A 299 24.10 -5.73 5.74
C THR A 299 25.25 -4.70 5.77
N ASN A 300 26.36 -5.05 6.36
CA ASN A 300 27.55 -4.20 6.42
C ASN A 300 28.32 -4.12 5.09
N SER A 301 27.86 -4.77 4.00
CA SER A 301 28.43 -4.61 2.66
C SER A 301 27.45 -4.97 1.54
N ALA A 302 27.57 -4.28 0.41
CA ALA A 302 26.77 -4.56 -0.79
C ALA A 302 27.00 -5.97 -1.37
N GLU A 303 28.16 -6.60 -1.08
CA GLU A 303 28.44 -7.98 -1.46
C GLU A 303 27.58 -8.95 -0.65
N PHE A 304 27.48 -8.71 0.67
CA PHE A 304 26.65 -9.52 1.54
C PHE A 304 25.17 -9.31 1.26
N ASP A 305 24.73 -8.09 0.89
CA ASP A 305 23.34 -7.85 0.44
C ASP A 305 22.97 -8.74 -0.75
N LYS A 306 23.83 -8.80 -1.78
CA LYS A 306 23.62 -9.65 -2.95
C LYS A 306 23.62 -11.14 -2.60
N ALA A 307 24.54 -11.56 -1.73
CA ALA A 307 24.62 -12.94 -1.27
C ALA A 307 23.36 -13.32 -0.45
N PHE A 308 22.90 -12.42 0.41
CA PHE A 308 21.67 -12.61 1.20
C PHE A 308 20.45 -12.85 0.31
N VAL A 309 20.21 -11.96 -0.65
CA VAL A 309 19.08 -12.09 -1.58
C VAL A 309 19.11 -13.44 -2.30
N LYS A 310 20.26 -13.80 -2.89
CA LYS A 310 20.41 -15.07 -3.61
C LYS A 310 20.18 -16.29 -2.71
N GLU A 311 20.72 -16.29 -1.50
CA GLU A 311 20.55 -17.39 -0.56
C GLU A 311 19.12 -17.45 0.01
N ALA A 312 18.47 -16.29 0.21
CA ALA A 312 17.08 -16.20 0.64
C ALA A 312 16.13 -16.81 -0.41
N GLU A 313 16.27 -16.45 -1.69
CA GLU A 313 15.49 -17.03 -2.78
C GLU A 313 15.63 -18.56 -2.83
N ALA A 314 16.86 -19.07 -2.69
CA ALA A 314 17.11 -20.53 -2.64
C ALA A 314 16.44 -21.22 -1.45
N ASN A 315 16.04 -20.48 -0.42
CA ASN A 315 15.35 -20.97 0.79
C ASN A 315 13.85 -20.60 0.82
N GLY A 316 13.25 -20.15 -0.30
CA GLY A 316 11.81 -19.88 -0.42
C GLY A 316 11.38 -18.53 0.14
N PHE A 317 12.30 -17.58 0.29
CA PHE A 317 12.03 -16.17 0.61
C PHE A 317 12.14 -15.35 -0.66
N GLU A 318 11.03 -15.06 -1.30
CA GLU A 318 10.98 -14.39 -2.60
C GLU A 318 10.84 -12.86 -2.46
N ASN A 319 11.42 -12.12 -3.41
CA ASN A 319 11.26 -10.67 -3.57
C ASN A 319 11.80 -9.80 -2.42
N LEU A 320 12.83 -10.25 -1.71
CA LEU A 320 13.50 -9.48 -0.65
C LEU A 320 14.45 -8.40 -1.19
N LYS A 321 14.84 -8.44 -2.47
CA LYS A 321 15.74 -7.44 -3.06
C LYS A 321 15.15 -6.04 -2.93
N GLY A 322 15.92 -5.11 -2.37
CA GLY A 322 15.56 -3.71 -2.26
C GLY A 322 15.40 -3.02 -3.63
N HIS A 323 14.73 -1.88 -3.63
CA HIS A 323 14.56 -1.10 -4.86
C HIS A 323 15.92 -0.61 -5.38
N ARG A 324 16.06 -0.54 -6.71
CA ARG A 324 17.34 -0.17 -7.37
C ARG A 324 17.90 1.19 -6.95
N SER A 325 17.05 2.12 -6.49
CA SER A 325 17.46 3.46 -6.06
C SER A 325 18.08 3.49 -4.66
N VAL A 326 17.76 2.51 -3.78
CA VAL A 326 18.22 2.48 -2.39
C VAL A 326 19.12 1.27 -2.10
N GLY A 327 19.03 0.21 -2.91
CA GLY A 327 19.81 -1.02 -2.69
C GLY A 327 19.31 -1.86 -1.51
N GLY A 328 20.18 -2.70 -0.96
CA GLY A 328 19.88 -3.53 0.20
C GLY A 328 18.75 -4.54 -0.02
N MET A 329 18.02 -4.80 1.04
CA MET A 329 16.84 -5.66 1.09
C MET A 329 15.62 -4.88 1.57
N ARG A 330 14.43 -5.40 1.25
CA ARG A 330 13.16 -4.89 1.79
C ARG A 330 12.17 -6.02 1.99
N ALA A 331 11.75 -6.23 3.23
CA ALA A 331 10.66 -7.10 3.57
C ALA A 331 9.33 -6.33 3.54
N SER A 332 8.44 -6.66 2.61
CA SER A 332 7.09 -6.08 2.56
C SER A 332 6.13 -7.01 3.30
N LEU A 333 5.63 -6.54 4.46
CA LEU A 333 4.84 -7.28 5.45
C LEU A 333 3.37 -6.88 5.41
N TYR A 334 2.81 -6.70 4.21
CA TYR A 334 1.42 -6.27 4.05
C TYR A 334 0.42 -7.13 4.86
N ASN A 335 -0.82 -6.69 4.93
CA ASN A 335 -1.84 -7.25 5.81
C ASN A 335 -1.91 -8.79 5.77
N ALA A 336 -1.91 -9.37 4.57
CA ALA A 336 -2.03 -10.81 4.35
C ALA A 336 -0.71 -11.59 4.55
N PHE A 337 0.42 -10.92 4.81
CA PHE A 337 1.69 -11.60 5.02
C PHE A 337 1.68 -12.30 6.39
N PRO A 338 1.95 -13.64 6.46
CA PRO A 338 1.85 -14.40 7.70
C PRO A 338 3.01 -14.08 8.66
N ILE A 339 2.72 -14.06 9.96
CA ILE A 339 3.72 -13.78 11.00
C ILE A 339 4.81 -14.85 11.03
N GLU A 340 4.48 -16.10 10.74
CA GLU A 340 5.43 -17.22 10.62
C GLU A 340 6.48 -16.97 9.53
N GLY A 341 6.13 -16.23 8.49
CA GLY A 341 7.07 -15.81 7.46
C GLY A 341 8.09 -14.79 7.97
N VAL A 342 7.70 -13.93 8.91
CA VAL A 342 8.61 -13.00 9.58
C VAL A 342 9.57 -13.76 10.51
N GLU A 343 9.04 -14.67 11.31
CA GLU A 343 9.83 -15.52 12.21
C GLU A 343 10.83 -16.39 11.43
N ALA A 344 10.39 -16.97 10.32
CA ALA A 344 11.25 -17.75 9.44
C ALA A 344 12.37 -16.89 8.81
N LEU A 345 12.06 -15.65 8.40
CA LEU A 345 13.05 -14.69 7.88
C LEU A 345 14.10 -14.36 8.95
N ILE A 346 13.68 -14.07 10.19
CA ILE A 346 14.58 -13.77 11.30
C ILE A 346 15.51 -14.95 11.55
N ALA A 347 15.00 -16.17 11.61
CA ALA A 347 15.80 -17.38 11.78
C ALA A 347 16.82 -17.58 10.65
N PHE A 348 16.44 -17.20 9.41
CA PHE A 348 17.35 -17.21 8.27
C PHE A 348 18.44 -16.13 8.41
N MET A 349 18.07 -14.90 8.78
CA MET A 349 18.99 -13.79 9.01
C MET A 349 20.05 -14.13 10.06
N GLU A 350 19.64 -14.72 11.19
CA GLU A 350 20.57 -15.18 12.23
C GLU A 350 21.62 -16.16 11.71
N LYS A 351 21.17 -17.18 10.97
CA LYS A 351 22.08 -18.18 10.40
C LYS A 351 23.03 -17.56 9.39
N PHE A 352 22.50 -16.72 8.52
CA PHE A 352 23.30 -16.03 7.50
C PHE A 352 24.40 -15.19 8.15
N GLY A 353 24.07 -14.34 9.13
CA GLY A 353 25.03 -13.51 9.85
C GLY A 353 26.12 -14.33 10.54
N LYS A 354 25.73 -15.40 11.28
CA LYS A 354 26.70 -16.31 11.93
C LYS A 354 27.60 -17.03 10.93
N CYS A 355 27.09 -17.40 9.78
CA CYS A 355 27.81 -18.08 8.73
C CYS A 355 28.86 -17.17 8.07
N LYS A 356 28.46 -15.93 7.68
CA LYS A 356 29.38 -14.97 7.04
C LYS A 356 30.47 -14.49 7.98
N LYS A 357 30.18 -14.26 9.26
CA LYS A 357 31.21 -13.95 10.27
C LYS A 357 32.26 -15.04 10.41
N ARG A 358 31.92 -16.31 10.11
CA ARG A 358 32.85 -17.44 10.13
C ARG A 358 33.58 -17.66 8.79
N GLY A 359 33.48 -16.75 7.84
CA GLY A 359 34.11 -16.81 6.52
C GLY A 359 33.57 -17.91 5.59
N ARG A 360 32.35 -18.43 5.82
CA ARG A 360 31.78 -19.49 4.99
C ARG A 360 31.09 -18.89 3.75
N SER A 361 31.34 -19.49 2.58
CA SER A 361 30.82 -19.02 1.30
C SER A 361 29.30 -19.21 1.10
N THR A 362 28.72 -20.28 1.66
CA THR A 362 27.29 -20.62 1.54
C THR A 362 26.68 -21.05 2.86
N CYS A 363 25.44 -20.62 3.11
CA CYS A 363 24.68 -20.88 4.34
C CYS A 363 23.42 -21.70 4.03
N LEU A 364 23.59 -22.92 3.49
CA LEU A 364 22.47 -23.81 3.19
C LEU A 364 21.70 -24.17 4.47
N ILE A 365 20.41 -23.85 4.48
CA ILE A 365 19.46 -24.35 5.47
C ILE A 365 18.97 -25.71 4.99
N SER A 366 19.16 -26.77 5.79
CA SER A 366 18.55 -28.04 5.46
C SER A 366 17.00 -27.88 5.50
N LYS A 367 16.31 -28.27 4.44
CA LYS A 367 14.84 -28.24 4.31
C LYS A 367 14.08 -28.87 5.50
N ARG A 368 14.77 -29.66 6.33
CA ARG A 368 14.20 -30.32 7.52
C ARG A 368 13.81 -29.37 8.66
N LEU A 369 14.42 -28.19 8.81
CA LEU A 369 14.11 -27.26 9.91
C LEU A 369 12.85 -26.43 9.67
N MET A 370 12.47 -26.15 8.41
CA MET A 370 11.20 -25.46 8.09
C MET A 370 9.96 -26.35 8.37
N LEU A 371 10.14 -27.68 8.38
CA LEU A 371 9.05 -28.64 8.60
C LEU A 371 8.81 -28.98 10.09
N SER A 372 9.76 -28.71 10.98
CA SER A 372 9.63 -29.03 12.40
C SER A 372 8.84 -27.99 13.21
N GLN A 373 8.75 -26.74 12.74
CA GLN A 373 7.95 -25.69 13.42
C GLN A 373 6.47 -25.72 13.06
N LYS A 374 6.06 -26.51 12.06
CA LYS A 374 4.62 -26.71 11.69
C LYS A 374 3.91 -27.81 12.49
N LYS A 375 4.54 -28.39 13.53
CA LYS A 375 4.00 -29.47 14.37
C LYS A 375 3.93 -29.13 15.86
N ALA A 376 4.12 -27.88 16.24
CA ALA A 376 3.95 -27.42 17.62
C ALA A 376 2.74 -26.48 17.72
#